data_0d9375d8e546b8c0c74f7b1dde235c7a
#
_entry.id   0d9375d8e546b8c0c74f7b1dde235c7a
#
_cell.length_a   1.000
_cell.length_b   1.000
_cell.length_c   1.000
_cell.angle_alpha   90.00
_cell.angle_beta   90.00
_cell.angle_gamma   90.00
#
_symmetry.space_group_name_H-M   'P 1'
#
loop_
_entity.id
_entity.type
_entity.pdbx_description
1 polymer ?
#
loop_
_entity_poly.entity_id
_entity_poly.type
_entity_poly.pdbx_seq_one_letter_code
_entity_poly.pdbx_strand_id
1 'polypeptide(L)'
;MKQKVLIIDDEVDFCMIMKGYFNKKNYETFLAYNLQSGLFLIDEARPDILFLDNNLPDGQGWKYVEQIVEKNPHLRIYLISAHQNKSSFSSPNKNIVVWEKPISLQILNNVFQENN
;
A
#
# COMPACT_ATOMS: atom_id res chain seq x y z
N MET A 1 -0.75 15.73 -13.38
CA MET A 1 0.09 15.39 -12.23
C MET A 1 0.08 13.91 -12.01
N LYS A 2 1.24 13.38 -11.67
CA LYS A 2 1.33 11.96 -11.40
C LYS A 2 0.71 11.64 -10.05
N GLN A 3 0.00 10.53 -9.98
CA GLN A 3 -0.41 10.00 -8.70
C GLN A 3 0.79 9.35 -8.04
N LYS A 4 0.79 9.39 -6.72
CA LYS A 4 1.90 8.86 -5.93
C LYS A 4 1.46 7.59 -5.21
N VAL A 5 2.28 6.56 -5.31
CA VAL A 5 2.04 5.27 -4.64
C VAL A 5 3.17 5.05 -3.65
N LEU A 6 2.81 4.72 -2.43
CA LEU A 6 3.78 4.32 -1.41
C LEU A 6 3.54 2.86 -1.05
N ILE A 7 4.60 2.07 -1.05
CA ILE A 7 4.52 0.66 -0.69
C ILE A 7 5.38 0.44 0.54
N ILE A 8 4.75 0.00 1.63
CA ILE A 8 5.44 -0.28 2.89
C ILE A 8 5.41 -1.78 3.10
N ASP A 9 6.54 -2.44 2.86
CA ASP A 9 6.64 -3.89 2.93
C ASP A 9 8.12 -4.24 3.04
N ASP A 10 8.47 -5.19 3.90
CA ASP A 10 9.87 -5.51 4.10
C ASP A 10 10.41 -6.53 3.09
N GLU A 11 9.57 -7.04 2.21
CA GLU A 11 10.03 -7.93 1.14
C GLU A 11 10.53 -7.10 -0.03
N VAL A 12 11.83 -7.05 -0.18
CA VAL A 12 12.43 -6.20 -1.19
C VAL A 12 11.99 -6.58 -2.60
N ASP A 13 11.93 -7.87 -2.88
CA ASP A 13 11.54 -8.32 -4.21
C ASP A 13 10.12 -7.91 -4.55
N PHE A 14 9.21 -8.07 -3.60
CA PHE A 14 7.83 -7.64 -3.80
C PHE A 14 7.77 -6.14 -4.11
N CYS A 15 8.50 -5.36 -3.33
CA CYS A 15 8.52 -3.91 -3.53
C CYS A 15 9.05 -3.54 -4.91
N MET A 16 10.08 -4.23 -5.37
CA MET A 16 10.65 -3.92 -6.67
C MET A 16 9.70 -4.26 -7.81
N ILE A 17 8.98 -5.37 -7.67
CA ILE A 17 7.99 -5.75 -8.67
C ILE A 17 6.87 -4.70 -8.72
N MET A 18 6.40 -4.28 -7.58
CA MET A 18 5.33 -3.28 -7.51
C MET A 18 5.80 -1.95 -8.08
N LYS A 19 7.02 -1.57 -7.75
CA LYS A 19 7.56 -0.31 -8.28
C LYS A 19 7.65 -0.36 -9.79
N GLY A 20 8.12 -1.47 -10.34
CA GLY A 20 8.19 -1.62 -11.79
C GLY A 20 6.83 -1.48 -12.43
N TYR A 21 5.84 -2.11 -11.82
CA TYR A 21 4.50 -2.05 -12.36
C TYR A 21 3.98 -0.60 -12.39
N PHE A 22 4.05 0.09 -11.28
CA PHE A 22 3.48 1.43 -11.19
C PHE A 22 4.28 2.46 -11.99
N ASN A 23 5.60 2.29 -12.06
CA ASN A 23 6.40 3.20 -12.87
C ASN A 23 6.01 3.13 -14.34
N LYS A 24 5.72 1.92 -14.83
CA LYS A 24 5.28 1.78 -16.21
C LYS A 24 3.94 2.43 -16.47
N LYS A 25 3.14 2.57 -15.43
CA LYS A 25 1.83 3.20 -15.56
C LYS A 25 1.89 4.69 -15.23
N ASN A 26 3.08 5.22 -15.14
CA ASN A 26 3.29 6.65 -14.96
C ASN A 26 2.88 7.16 -13.58
N TYR A 27 2.98 6.29 -12.58
CA TYR A 27 2.84 6.71 -11.18
C TYR A 27 4.23 7.04 -10.64
N GLU A 28 4.26 7.91 -9.65
CA GLU A 28 5.49 8.15 -8.89
C GLU A 28 5.48 7.20 -7.70
N THR A 29 6.48 6.34 -7.58
CA THR A 29 6.45 5.24 -6.62
C THR A 29 7.51 5.43 -5.54
N PHE A 30 7.10 5.27 -4.29
CA PHE A 30 7.96 5.36 -3.13
C PHE A 30 7.94 4.01 -2.41
N LEU A 31 9.07 3.62 -1.85
CA LEU A 31 9.20 2.36 -1.14
C LEU A 31 9.70 2.61 0.29
N ALA A 32 9.16 1.85 1.22
CA ALA A 32 9.65 1.82 2.59
C ALA A 32 9.64 0.37 3.05
N TYR A 33 10.69 -0.04 3.76
CA TYR A 33 10.84 -1.42 4.16
C TYR A 33 10.56 -1.65 5.65
N ASN A 34 10.21 -0.60 6.35
CA ASN A 34 9.82 -0.72 7.75
C ASN A 34 8.78 0.35 8.05
N LEU A 35 8.22 0.25 9.25
CA LEU A 35 7.11 1.11 9.62
C LEU A 35 7.57 2.54 9.83
N GLN A 36 8.71 2.73 10.47
CA GLN A 36 9.18 4.08 10.76
C GLN A 36 9.37 4.90 9.49
N SER A 37 10.09 4.35 8.51
CA SER A 37 10.30 5.09 7.27
C SER A 37 9.01 5.21 6.47
N GLY A 38 8.13 4.22 6.58
CA GLY A 38 6.85 4.30 5.89
C GLY A 38 5.99 5.42 6.41
N LEU A 39 5.86 5.53 7.72
CA LEU A 39 5.07 6.60 8.31
C LEU A 39 5.66 7.97 7.98
N PHE A 40 6.98 8.05 7.98
CA PHE A 40 7.66 9.28 7.58
C PHE A 40 7.28 9.69 6.16
N LEU A 41 7.29 8.71 5.25
CA LEU A 41 6.98 9.01 3.85
C LEU A 41 5.52 9.35 3.61
N ILE A 42 4.62 8.82 4.42
CA ILE A 42 3.22 9.24 4.30
C ILE A 42 3.11 10.75 4.51
N ASP A 43 3.83 11.27 5.49
CA ASP A 43 3.79 12.70 5.77
C ASP A 43 4.56 13.50 4.73
N GLU A 44 5.70 13.00 4.28
CA GLU A 44 6.57 13.76 3.39
C GLU A 44 6.11 13.71 1.94
N ALA A 45 5.75 12.54 1.47
CA ALA A 45 5.41 12.38 0.06
C ALA A 45 3.94 12.62 -0.22
N ARG A 46 3.08 12.45 0.78
CA ARG A 46 1.65 12.63 0.63
C ARG A 46 1.10 11.76 -0.49
N PRO A 47 1.22 10.44 -0.36
CA PRO A 47 0.78 9.56 -1.44
C PRO A 47 -0.73 9.59 -1.62
N ASP A 48 -1.14 9.19 -2.81
CA ASP A 48 -2.55 9.01 -3.13
C ASP A 48 -2.99 7.58 -2.88
N ILE A 49 -2.04 6.65 -2.94
CA ILE A 49 -2.31 5.22 -2.79
C ILE A 49 -1.24 4.65 -1.86
N LEU A 50 -1.69 3.82 -0.92
CA LEU A 50 -0.78 3.18 0.04
C LEU A 50 -1.01 1.68 0.05
N PHE A 51 0.08 0.92 -0.09
CA PHE A 51 0.08 -0.51 0.17
C PHE A 51 0.80 -0.72 1.48
N LEU A 52 0.15 -1.37 2.45
CA LEU A 52 0.68 -1.47 3.79
C LEU A 52 0.65 -2.91 4.27
N ASP A 53 1.83 -3.48 4.45
CA ASP A 53 1.97 -4.81 5.03
C ASP A 53 1.76 -4.75 6.54
N ASN A 54 1.30 -5.85 7.11
CA ASN A 54 1.09 -5.90 8.54
C ASN A 54 2.34 -6.31 9.31
N ASN A 55 3.11 -7.24 8.75
CA ASN A 55 4.27 -7.79 9.46
C ASN A 55 5.54 -7.06 9.04
N LEU A 56 5.86 -6.01 9.75
CA LEU A 56 7.04 -5.21 9.48
C LEU A 56 8.06 -5.43 10.59
N PRO A 57 9.35 -5.19 10.32
CA PRO A 57 10.38 -5.46 11.33
C PRO A 57 10.17 -4.70 12.63
N ASP A 58 9.59 -3.52 12.54
CA ASP A 58 9.45 -2.64 13.70
C ASP A 58 8.00 -2.48 14.15
N GLY A 59 7.09 -3.36 13.69
CA GLY A 59 5.74 -3.31 14.22
C GLY A 59 4.71 -3.83 13.25
N GLN A 60 3.48 -3.80 13.69
CA GLN A 60 2.35 -4.22 12.86
C GLN A 60 1.75 -3.01 12.19
N GLY A 61 1.88 -2.97 10.87
CA GLY A 61 1.44 -1.79 10.12
C GLY A 61 -0.03 -1.49 10.26
N TRP A 62 -0.87 -2.52 10.30
CA TRP A 62 -2.31 -2.31 10.30
C TRP A 62 -2.81 -1.63 11.58
N LYS A 63 -2.03 -1.65 12.64
CA LYS A 63 -2.41 -0.95 13.86
C LYS A 63 -2.46 0.56 13.67
N TYR A 64 -1.83 1.04 12.62
CA TYR A 64 -1.72 2.48 12.38
C TYR A 64 -2.74 3.00 11.38
N VAL A 65 -3.60 2.11 10.87
CA VAL A 65 -4.51 2.48 9.80
C VAL A 65 -5.43 3.62 10.18
N GLU A 66 -5.99 3.57 11.38
CA GLU A 66 -6.92 4.62 11.78
C GLU A 66 -6.24 5.97 11.90
N GLN A 67 -5.03 6.00 12.45
CA GLN A 67 -4.28 7.25 12.50
C GLN A 67 -3.98 7.78 11.11
N ILE A 68 -3.61 6.87 10.20
CA ILE A 68 -3.27 7.26 8.84
C ILE A 68 -4.49 7.86 8.14
N VAL A 69 -5.63 7.20 8.28
CA VAL A 69 -6.86 7.66 7.65
C VAL A 69 -7.28 9.02 8.20
N GLU A 70 -7.13 9.20 9.51
CA GLU A 70 -7.54 10.43 10.13
C GLU A 70 -6.79 11.63 9.57
N LYS A 71 -5.50 11.44 9.30
CA LYS A 71 -4.69 12.51 8.73
C LYS A 71 -4.78 12.59 7.22
N ASN A 72 -5.23 11.53 6.58
CA ASN A 72 -5.24 11.45 5.12
C ASN A 72 -6.56 10.86 4.65
N PRO A 73 -7.64 11.60 4.77
CA PRO A 73 -8.98 11.03 4.53
C PRO A 73 -9.23 10.59 3.09
N HIS A 74 -8.45 11.08 2.14
CA HIS A 74 -8.64 10.69 0.74
C HIS A 74 -7.70 9.60 0.28
N LEU A 75 -6.83 9.13 1.17
CA LEU A 75 -5.84 8.12 0.82
C LEU A 75 -6.53 6.78 0.58
N ARG A 76 -6.20 6.15 -0.54
CA ARG A 76 -6.67 4.79 -0.82
C ARG A 76 -5.66 3.82 -0.23
N ILE A 77 -6.14 2.90 0.60
CA ILE A 77 -5.25 2.01 1.35
C ILE A 77 -5.55 0.56 0.97
N TYR A 78 -4.51 -0.14 0.58
CA TYR A 78 -4.53 -1.56 0.32
C TYR A 78 -3.71 -2.25 1.39
N LEU A 79 -4.40 -2.91 2.31
CA LEU A 79 -3.74 -3.66 3.36
C LEU A 79 -3.31 -5.00 2.78
N ILE A 80 -2.03 -5.31 2.90
CA ILE A 80 -1.49 -6.52 2.32
C ILE A 80 -1.22 -7.51 3.43
N SER A 81 -1.69 -8.74 3.26
CA SER A 81 -1.42 -9.76 4.25
C SER A 81 -0.70 -10.93 3.60
N ALA A 82 0.15 -11.58 4.38
CA ALA A 82 0.76 -12.82 3.98
C ALA A 82 -0.35 -13.83 3.81
N HIS A 83 -0.09 -14.83 2.98
CA HIS A 83 -1.11 -15.78 2.64
C HIS A 83 -1.85 -16.31 3.86
N GLN A 84 -3.09 -16.63 3.68
CA GLN A 84 -3.92 -17.40 4.58
C GLN A 84 -4.27 -16.80 5.89
N ASN A 85 -3.77 -15.67 6.20
CA ASN A 85 -4.27 -15.01 7.37
C ASN A 85 -5.52 -14.30 6.96
N LYS A 86 -6.59 -15.01 7.06
CA LYS A 86 -7.85 -14.35 6.88
C LYS A 86 -7.90 -13.30 7.90
N SER A 87 -7.64 -12.15 7.47
CA SER A 87 -7.65 -11.01 8.34
C SER A 87 -9.03 -10.83 8.90
N SER A 88 -9.11 -10.62 10.19
CA SER A 88 -10.36 -10.20 10.79
C SER A 88 -10.51 -8.69 10.71
N PHE A 89 -9.59 -8.04 10.05
CA PHE A 89 -9.67 -6.58 9.91
C PHE A 89 -10.90 -6.22 9.10
N SER A 90 -11.65 -5.26 9.59
CA SER A 90 -12.74 -4.71 8.83
C SER A 90 -12.85 -3.23 9.15
N SER A 91 -13.33 -2.48 8.20
CA SER A 91 -13.49 -1.05 8.35
C SER A 91 -14.66 -0.58 7.52
N PRO A 92 -15.45 0.35 8.02
CA PRO A 92 -16.51 0.93 7.20
C PRO A 92 -15.99 1.86 6.12
N ASN A 93 -14.72 2.18 6.16
CA ASN A 93 -14.11 3.09 5.20
C ASN A 93 -13.95 2.39 3.85
N LYS A 94 -14.60 2.92 2.82
CA LYS A 94 -14.58 2.31 1.50
C LYS A 94 -13.24 2.44 0.82
N ASN A 95 -12.36 3.30 1.32
CA ASN A 95 -11.04 3.46 0.72
C ASN A 95 -10.03 2.44 1.25
N ILE A 96 -10.46 1.53 2.12
CA ILE A 96 -9.57 0.52 2.69
C ILE A 96 -10.00 -0.85 2.19
N VAL A 97 -9.08 -1.55 1.55
CA VAL A 97 -9.31 -2.88 1.01
C VAL A 97 -8.19 -3.79 1.49
N VAL A 98 -8.51 -5.05 1.77
CA VAL A 98 -7.49 -6.03 2.17
C VAL A 98 -7.20 -6.95 1.00
N TRP A 99 -5.93 -7.09 0.66
CA TRP A 99 -5.48 -7.99 -0.39
C TRP A 99 -4.53 -9.01 0.21
N GLU A 100 -4.66 -10.23 -0.26
CA GLU A 100 -3.81 -11.33 0.19
C GLU A 100 -2.73 -11.59 -0.85
N LYS A 101 -1.51 -11.81 -0.39
CA LYS A 101 -0.43 -12.16 -1.30
C LYS A 101 -0.60 -13.59 -1.78
N PRO A 102 -0.17 -13.93 -2.97
CA PRO A 102 0.51 -13.07 -3.94
C PRO A 102 -0.48 -12.19 -4.71
N ILE A 103 -0.01 -11.00 -5.07
CA ILE A 103 -0.82 -10.05 -5.83
C ILE A 103 -0.42 -10.19 -7.29
N SER A 104 -1.38 -10.62 -8.12
CA SER A 104 -1.10 -10.87 -9.52
C SER A 104 -1.22 -9.58 -10.34
N LEU A 105 -0.59 -9.61 -11.53
CA LEU A 105 -0.74 -8.51 -12.46
C LEU A 105 -2.19 -8.31 -12.86
N GLN A 106 -2.93 -9.40 -12.94
CA GLN A 106 -4.33 -9.29 -13.31
C GLN A 106 -5.12 -8.50 -12.27
N ILE A 107 -4.86 -8.77 -11.00
CA ILE A 107 -5.53 -8.02 -9.93
C ILE A 107 -5.17 -6.55 -10.01
N LEU A 108 -3.88 -6.27 -10.19
CA LEU A 108 -3.44 -4.89 -10.30
C LEU A 108 -4.08 -4.19 -11.48
N ASN A 109 -4.12 -4.87 -12.62
CA ASN A 109 -4.70 -4.26 -13.82
C ASN A 109 -6.18 -4.02 -13.68
N ASN A 110 -6.90 -4.89 -12.96
CA ASN A 110 -8.32 -4.67 -12.76
C ASN A 110 -8.61 -3.40 -11.99
N VAL A 111 -7.71 -3.03 -11.10
CA VAL A 111 -7.92 -1.87 -10.25
C VAL A 111 -7.25 -0.62 -10.80
N PHE A 112 -6.06 -0.77 -11.36
CA PHE A 112 -5.25 0.38 -11.75
C PHE A 112 -5.05 0.52 -13.24
N GLN A 113 -5.76 -0.25 -14.04
CA GLN A 113 -5.63 -0.14 -15.47
C GLN A 113 -6.10 1.24 -15.91
N GLU A 114 -5.23 1.94 -16.58
CA GLU A 114 -5.59 3.23 -17.11
C GLU A 114 -6.37 3.05 -18.37
N ASN A 115 -7.36 3.86 -18.51
CA ASN A 115 -8.12 3.85 -19.73
C ASN A 115 -7.54 4.83 -20.67
N ASN A 116 -6.37 4.57 -21.12
CA ASN A 116 -5.82 5.54 -22.05
C ASN A 116 -5.75 5.05 -23.43
#